data_a104b96e9473f5093a0d914f7c41d89d
#
_entry.id   a104b96e9473f5093a0d914f7c41d89d
#
_cell.length_a   1.000
_cell.length_b   1.000
_cell.length_c   1.000
_cell.angle_alpha   90.00
_cell.angle_beta   90.00
_cell.angle_gamma   90.00
#
_symmetry.space_group_name_H-M   'P 1'
#
loop_
_entity.id
_entity.type
_entity.pdbx_description
1 polymer ?
#
loop_
_entity_poly.entity_id
_entity_poly.type
_entity_poly.pdbx_seq_one_letter_code
_entity_poly.pdbx_strand_id
1 'polypeptide(L)'
;LELDFDPPEADGSVRETDLNTALGTIFDPEIPVNILDLGLVYGCDVIRRPLDSGETQNVVQVRMTLTAPNCGMGPVLVGDVEDRLAKVPNVDEVEVALLFDPPWSRDMMTEEAQLELGLF
;
A
#
# COMPACT_ATOMS: atom_id res chain seq x y z
N LEU A 1 11.42 -0.60 -11.33
CA LEU A 1 11.67 -1.68 -10.39
C LEU A 1 10.73 -2.85 -10.64
N GLU A 2 11.30 -3.99 -10.93
CA GLU A 2 10.51 -5.21 -11.09
C GLU A 2 10.42 -5.93 -9.75
N LEU A 3 9.21 -6.42 -9.45
CA LEU A 3 8.96 -7.20 -8.25
C LEU A 3 8.78 -8.65 -8.65
N ASP A 4 9.53 -9.53 -7.97
CA ASP A 4 9.40 -10.95 -8.17
C ASP A 4 8.48 -11.53 -7.11
N PHE A 5 7.37 -12.08 -7.56
CA PHE A 5 6.43 -12.78 -6.68
C PHE A 5 6.45 -14.27 -6.97
N ASP A 6 6.18 -15.05 -5.94
CA ASP A 6 5.97 -16.48 -6.12
C ASP A 6 4.75 -16.72 -7.02
N PRO A 7 4.64 -17.89 -7.67
CA PRO A 7 3.48 -18.18 -8.50
C PRO A 7 2.17 -17.95 -7.76
N PRO A 8 1.11 -17.54 -8.47
CA PRO A 8 -0.21 -17.29 -7.85
C PRO A 8 -0.71 -18.51 -7.09
N GLU A 9 -1.45 -18.27 -6.01
CA GLU A 9 -2.12 -19.33 -5.29
C GLU A 9 -3.17 -20.00 -6.20
N ALA A 10 -3.20 -21.31 -6.19
CA ALA A 10 -4.10 -22.09 -7.05
C ALA A 10 -5.57 -21.86 -6.73
N ASP A 11 -5.88 -21.46 -5.48
CA ASP A 11 -7.25 -21.18 -5.06
C ASP A 11 -7.72 -19.76 -5.44
N GLY A 12 -6.86 -18.98 -6.08
CA GLY A 12 -7.18 -17.62 -6.51
C GLY A 12 -7.04 -16.56 -5.42
N SER A 13 -6.51 -16.91 -4.26
CA SER A 13 -6.37 -15.96 -3.17
C SER A 13 -5.17 -15.03 -3.36
N VAL A 14 -5.22 -13.87 -2.71
CA VAL A 14 -4.13 -12.90 -2.67
C VAL A 14 -3.36 -13.09 -1.37
N ARG A 15 -2.04 -13.19 -1.46
CA ARG A 15 -1.19 -13.34 -0.28
C ARG A 15 -0.94 -11.97 0.37
N GLU A 16 -1.18 -11.88 1.65
CA GLU A 16 -0.89 -10.67 2.42
C GLU A 16 0.60 -10.32 2.36
N THR A 17 1.48 -11.32 2.36
CA THR A 17 2.92 -11.10 2.26
C THR A 17 3.31 -10.43 0.96
N ASP A 18 2.64 -10.76 -0.15
CA ASP A 18 2.89 -10.13 -1.44
C ASP A 18 2.45 -8.67 -1.43
N LEU A 19 1.32 -8.37 -0.79
CA LEU A 19 0.86 -7.00 -0.64
C LEU A 19 1.87 -6.17 0.17
N ASN A 20 2.37 -6.72 1.26
CA ASN A 20 3.36 -6.04 2.09
C ASN A 20 4.68 -5.83 1.33
N THR A 21 5.10 -6.80 0.53
CA THR A 21 6.29 -6.68 -0.29
C THR A 21 6.13 -5.53 -1.28
N ALA A 22 5.00 -5.46 -1.96
CA ALA A 22 4.73 -4.39 -2.92
C ALA A 22 4.71 -3.02 -2.24
N LEU A 23 4.01 -2.89 -1.12
CA LEU A 23 3.92 -1.62 -0.39
C LEU A 23 5.28 -1.18 0.15
N GLY A 24 6.11 -2.12 0.56
CA GLY A 24 7.45 -1.85 1.08
C GLY A 24 8.45 -1.33 0.04
N THR A 25 8.09 -1.37 -1.25
CA THR A 25 8.93 -0.82 -2.32
C THR A 25 8.56 0.61 -2.69
N ILE A 26 7.52 1.16 -2.08
CA ILE A 26 7.03 2.51 -2.38
C ILE A 26 7.57 3.47 -1.34
N PHE A 27 8.30 4.50 -1.81
CA PHE A 27 8.93 5.48 -0.95
C PHE A 27 8.19 6.81 -1.02
N ASP A 28 8.10 7.48 0.13
CA ASP A 28 7.58 8.85 0.17
C ASP A 28 8.54 9.75 -0.61
N PRO A 29 8.04 10.67 -1.45
CA PRO A 29 8.92 11.54 -2.23
C PRO A 29 9.68 12.56 -1.40
N GLU A 30 9.22 12.87 -0.20
CA GLU A 30 9.87 13.85 0.69
C GLU A 30 10.75 13.20 1.76
N ILE A 31 10.37 12.00 2.21
CA ILE A 31 11.09 11.28 3.27
C ILE A 31 11.58 9.95 2.68
N PRO A 32 12.89 9.68 2.64
CA PRO A 32 13.42 8.50 1.95
C PRO A 32 13.23 7.20 2.75
N VAL A 33 12.00 6.92 3.09
CA VAL A 33 11.59 5.71 3.82
C VAL A 33 10.34 5.17 3.14
N ASN A 34 10.18 3.85 3.10
CA ASN A 34 9.00 3.26 2.48
C ASN A 34 7.74 3.55 3.30
N ILE A 35 6.59 3.51 2.63
CA ILE A 35 5.32 3.94 3.22
C ILE A 35 4.85 3.05 4.37
N LEU A 36 5.25 1.78 4.41
CA LEU A 36 4.90 0.91 5.53
C LEU A 36 5.65 1.33 6.79
N ASP A 37 6.96 1.54 6.67
CA ASP A 37 7.78 1.93 7.80
C ASP A 37 7.48 3.35 8.28
N LEU A 38 7.01 4.20 7.37
CA LEU A 38 6.52 5.54 7.75
C LEU A 38 5.20 5.49 8.52
N GLY A 39 4.46 4.39 8.43
CA GLY A 39 3.15 4.31 9.05
C GLY A 39 2.06 5.02 8.27
N LEU A 40 2.23 5.19 6.97
CA LEU A 40 1.24 5.85 6.13
C LEU A 40 0.07 4.94 5.76
N VAL A 41 0.25 3.62 5.82
CA VAL A 41 -0.80 2.67 5.49
C VAL A 41 -1.57 2.31 6.75
N TYR A 42 -2.83 2.75 6.84
CA TYR A 42 -3.69 2.52 8.00
C TYR A 42 -4.43 1.19 7.91
N GLY A 43 -4.59 0.66 6.73
CA GLY A 43 -5.21 -0.65 6.54
C GLY A 43 -5.11 -1.09 5.09
N CYS A 44 -5.06 -2.40 4.90
CA CYS A 44 -5.03 -3.00 3.58
C CYS A 44 -5.82 -4.30 3.65
N ASP A 45 -6.96 -4.34 2.96
CA ASP A 45 -7.87 -5.48 3.00
C ASP A 45 -8.13 -5.99 1.58
N VAL A 46 -8.34 -7.29 1.47
CA VAL A 46 -8.75 -7.92 0.21
C VAL A 46 -10.21 -8.31 0.34
N ILE A 47 -11.04 -7.81 -0.58
CA ILE A 47 -12.45 -8.20 -0.64
C ILE A 47 -12.71 -8.95 -1.94
N ARG A 48 -13.67 -9.87 -1.90
CA ARG A 48 -14.13 -10.58 -3.08
C ARG A 48 -15.44 -9.94 -3.54
N ARG A 49 -15.41 -9.41 -4.75
CA ARG A 49 -16.56 -8.69 -5.31
C ARG A 49 -17.15 -9.53 -6.45
N PRO A 50 -18.44 -9.91 -6.38
CA PRO A 50 -19.06 -10.64 -7.48
C PRO A 50 -19.27 -9.71 -8.68
N LEU A 51 -19.08 -10.27 -9.86
CA LEU A 51 -19.34 -9.59 -11.13
C LEU A 51 -20.66 -10.08 -11.73
N ASP A 52 -21.24 -9.27 -12.63
CA ASP A 52 -22.48 -9.62 -13.32
C ASP A 52 -22.34 -10.90 -14.14
N SER A 53 -21.13 -11.23 -14.57
CA SER A 53 -20.82 -12.45 -15.31
C SER A 53 -20.91 -13.74 -14.47
N GLY A 54 -21.05 -13.61 -13.14
CA GLY A 54 -21.00 -14.73 -12.20
C GLY A 54 -19.60 -15.02 -11.67
N GLU A 55 -18.60 -14.36 -12.20
CA GLU A 55 -17.23 -14.47 -11.69
C GLU A 55 -17.06 -13.56 -10.46
N THR A 56 -16.00 -13.78 -9.73
CA THR A 56 -15.61 -12.88 -8.62
C THR A 56 -14.26 -12.28 -8.90
N GLN A 57 -14.06 -11.05 -8.46
CA GLN A 57 -12.76 -10.40 -8.53
C GLN A 57 -12.23 -10.11 -7.13
N ASN A 58 -10.91 -10.08 -7.02
CA ASN A 58 -10.23 -9.69 -5.79
C ASN A 58 -9.92 -8.20 -5.87
N VAL A 59 -10.47 -7.43 -4.94
CA VAL A 59 -10.26 -6.01 -4.84
C VAL A 59 -9.43 -5.73 -3.59
N VAL A 60 -8.29 -5.06 -3.76
CA VAL A 60 -7.46 -4.64 -2.64
C VAL A 60 -7.87 -3.23 -2.27
N GLN A 61 -8.32 -3.06 -1.03
CA GLN A 61 -8.69 -1.74 -0.51
C GLN A 61 -7.62 -1.26 0.45
N VAL A 62 -7.01 -0.12 0.14
CA VAL A 62 -5.97 0.48 0.95
C VAL A 62 -6.50 1.76 1.59
N ARG A 63 -6.32 1.88 2.90
CA ARG A 63 -6.58 3.12 3.63
C ARG A 63 -5.22 3.67 4.04
N MET A 64 -4.91 4.87 3.57
CA MET A 64 -3.61 5.46 3.83
C MET A 64 -3.71 6.97 4.02
N THR A 65 -2.63 7.55 4.49
CA THR A 65 -2.51 9.00 4.67
C THR A 65 -1.22 9.51 4.03
N LEU A 66 -1.01 10.80 4.15
CA LEU A 66 0.20 11.49 3.68
C LEU A 66 0.91 12.11 4.88
N THR A 67 2.21 12.37 4.73
CA THR A 67 2.98 13.03 5.78
C THR A 67 2.53 14.49 5.98
N ALA A 68 1.94 15.08 4.95
CA ALA A 68 1.36 16.43 5.02
C ALA A 68 0.07 16.48 4.22
N PRO A 69 -1.04 17.03 4.78
CA PRO A 69 -2.34 17.06 4.09
C PRO A 69 -2.34 17.82 2.76
N ASN A 70 -1.46 18.80 2.61
CA ASN A 70 -1.38 19.63 1.41
C ASN A 70 -0.21 19.23 0.49
N CYS A 71 0.26 17.98 0.61
CA CYS A 71 1.36 17.49 -0.22
C CYS A 71 0.90 17.37 -1.68
N GLY A 72 1.53 18.12 -2.57
CA GLY A 72 1.24 18.06 -4.00
C GLY A 72 1.60 16.74 -4.65
N MET A 73 2.34 15.88 -3.96
CA MET A 73 2.74 14.56 -4.44
C MET A 73 1.76 13.45 -4.06
N GLY A 74 0.66 13.79 -3.39
CA GLY A 74 -0.35 12.81 -3.01
C GLY A 74 -0.87 11.98 -4.17
N PRO A 75 -1.31 12.60 -5.28
CA PRO A 75 -1.77 11.84 -6.44
C PRO A 75 -0.70 10.91 -7.03
N VAL A 76 0.58 11.32 -6.98
CA VAL A 76 1.70 10.49 -7.46
C VAL A 76 1.85 9.27 -6.57
N LEU A 77 1.80 9.46 -5.25
CA LEU A 77 1.94 8.36 -4.30
C LEU A 77 0.78 7.38 -4.41
N VAL A 78 -0.44 7.87 -4.54
CA VAL A 78 -1.63 7.01 -4.75
C VAL A 78 -1.48 6.21 -6.03
N GLY A 79 -1.03 6.83 -7.12
CA GLY A 79 -0.79 6.16 -8.38
C GLY A 79 0.25 5.05 -8.26
N ASP A 80 1.32 5.29 -7.51
CA ASP A 80 2.36 4.28 -7.27
C ASP A 80 1.79 3.10 -6.49
N VAL A 81 0.96 3.35 -5.49
CA VAL A 81 0.31 2.28 -4.71
C VAL A 81 -0.58 1.44 -5.61
N GLU A 82 -1.42 2.09 -6.42
CA GLU A 82 -2.30 1.39 -7.34
C GLU A 82 -1.51 0.53 -8.32
N ASP A 83 -0.46 1.09 -8.93
CA ASP A 83 0.36 0.39 -9.92
C ASP A 83 1.08 -0.82 -9.31
N ARG A 84 1.67 -0.64 -8.13
CA ARG A 84 2.43 -1.72 -7.50
C ARG A 84 1.54 -2.85 -7.02
N LEU A 85 0.42 -2.53 -6.40
CA LEU A 85 -0.51 -3.55 -5.93
C LEU A 85 -1.21 -4.27 -7.08
N ALA A 86 -1.45 -3.61 -8.20
CA ALA A 86 -2.04 -4.24 -9.37
C ALA A 86 -1.17 -5.35 -9.96
N LYS A 87 0.11 -5.36 -9.66
CA LYS A 87 1.06 -6.38 -10.13
C LYS A 87 1.12 -7.60 -9.22
N VAL A 88 0.51 -7.54 -8.06
CA VAL A 88 0.47 -8.67 -7.13
C VAL A 88 -0.40 -9.78 -7.72
N PRO A 89 0.04 -11.05 -7.67
CA PRO A 89 -0.75 -12.16 -8.23
C PRO A 89 -2.16 -12.22 -7.67
N ASN A 90 -3.12 -12.46 -8.54
CA ASN A 90 -4.56 -12.58 -8.24
C ASN A 90 -5.27 -11.28 -7.86
N VAL A 91 -4.58 -10.14 -7.87
CA VAL A 91 -5.23 -8.84 -7.66
C VAL A 91 -5.88 -8.39 -8.97
N ASP A 92 -7.18 -8.13 -8.92
CA ASP A 92 -7.95 -7.68 -10.09
C ASP A 92 -8.15 -6.17 -10.09
N GLU A 93 -8.34 -5.56 -8.92
CA GLU A 93 -8.56 -4.13 -8.80
C GLU A 93 -7.97 -3.61 -7.49
N VAL A 94 -7.55 -2.36 -7.49
CA VAL A 94 -7.01 -1.67 -6.32
C VAL A 94 -7.80 -0.39 -6.09
N GLU A 95 -8.26 -0.20 -4.87
CA GLU A 95 -8.94 1.03 -4.44
C GLU A 95 -8.16 1.65 -3.30
N VAL A 96 -7.80 2.93 -3.44
CA VAL A 96 -7.03 3.65 -2.41
C VAL A 96 -7.89 4.78 -1.87
N ALA A 97 -8.05 4.81 -0.56
CA ALA A 97 -8.72 5.91 0.15
C ALA A 97 -7.68 6.70 0.95
N LEU A 98 -7.63 8.00 0.73
CA LEU A 98 -6.80 8.89 1.52
C LEU A 98 -7.59 9.37 2.73
N LEU A 99 -7.01 9.17 3.92
CA LEU A 99 -7.61 9.56 5.18
C LEU A 99 -6.65 10.51 5.90
N PHE A 100 -7.20 11.56 6.51
CA PHE A 100 -6.41 12.53 7.25
C PHE A 100 -6.78 12.58 8.73
N ASP A 101 -7.53 11.58 9.19
CA ASP A 101 -7.91 11.41 10.58
C ASP A 101 -7.76 9.93 10.97
N PRO A 102 -6.88 9.60 11.88
CA PRO A 102 -5.94 10.50 12.57
C PRO A 102 -4.88 11.05 11.63
N PRO A 103 -4.37 12.28 11.89
CA PRO A 103 -3.28 12.82 11.09
C PRO A 103 -1.98 12.05 11.36
N TRP A 104 -1.15 11.94 10.33
CA TRP A 104 0.14 11.27 10.49
C TRP A 104 1.06 12.04 11.44
N SER A 105 1.81 11.30 12.25
CA SER A 105 2.86 11.85 13.10
C SER A 105 4.08 10.93 13.08
N ARG A 106 5.21 11.47 13.49
CA ARG A 106 6.48 10.70 13.54
C ARG A 106 6.41 9.47 14.43
N ASP A 107 5.52 9.48 15.41
CA ASP A 107 5.35 8.34 16.32
C ASP A 107 4.77 7.12 15.61
N MET A 108 4.20 7.30 14.43
CA MET A 108 3.65 6.21 13.62
C MET A 108 4.71 5.44 12.84
N MET A 109 5.93 5.99 12.74
CA MET A 109 7.04 5.32 12.07
C MET A 109 7.54 4.14 12.90
N THR A 110 8.05 3.11 12.21
CA THR A 110 8.73 2.01 12.87
C THR A 110 10.01 2.52 13.52
N GLU A 111 10.52 1.78 14.52
CA GLU A 111 11.81 2.11 15.14
C GLU A 111 12.93 2.19 14.11
N GLU A 112 12.93 1.25 13.17
CA GLU A 112 13.96 1.21 12.11
C GLU A 112 13.94 2.48 11.27
N ALA A 113 12.76 2.96 10.90
CA ALA A 113 12.64 4.19 10.14
C ALA A 113 13.11 5.40 10.94
N GLN A 114 12.76 5.46 12.21
CA GLN A 114 13.20 6.56 13.08
C GLN A 114 14.72 6.58 13.26
N LEU A 115 15.32 5.39 13.38
CA LEU A 115 16.79 5.28 13.48
C LEU A 115 17.48 5.72 12.19
N GLU A 116 16.95 5.32 11.04
CA GLU A 116 17.50 5.73 9.75
C GLU A 116 17.49 7.23 9.55
N LEU A 117 16.46 7.88 10.05
CA LEU A 117 16.32 9.34 9.95
C LEU A 117 17.01 10.11 11.08
N GLY A 118 17.64 9.39 12.02
CA GLY A 118 18.36 10.03 13.12
C GLY A 118 17.44 10.69 14.13
N LEU A 119 16.22 10.17 14.33
CA LEU A 119 15.23 10.73 15.25
C LEU A 119 15.36 10.23 16.68
N PHE A 120 16.32 9.35 16.95
CA PHE A 120 16.65 8.88 18.28
C PHE A 120 17.95 9.49 18.76
#